data_9904625962fcc3f00c5d438f10734c8f
#
_entry.id   9904625962fcc3f00c5d438f10734c8f
#
_cell.length_a   1.000
_cell.length_b   1.000
_cell.length_c   1.000
_cell.angle_alpha   90.00
_cell.angle_beta   90.00
_cell.angle_gamma   90.00
#
_symmetry.space_group_name_H-M   'P 1'
#
loop_
_entity.id
_entity.type
_entity.pdbx_description
1 polymer ?
#
loop_
_entity_poly.entity_id
_entity_poly.type
_entity_poly.pdbx_seq_one_letter_code
_entity_poly.pdbx_strand_id
1 'polypeptide(L)'
;VMLVMMSQDDVIPRLKEMNPVHPPIYRFPENAARAISRMLSYKKWKEHPEGQYIEFDADKQAVKKIISKYRGKKGVYFNSEDVSGVLRAYGLPIINSVFAQNTFELIQISDKIKYPVVLKAVGKKLIHKSDMGGVEVDIHNSDELLRSADRIIENLRSHRAEQLLEKFMIQPYVSGGVETILGITKDEKAGSMIMFGLGGIFVEVFKDVNFKLVPVNDA
;
A
#
# COMPACT_ATOMS: atom_id res chain seq x y z
N VAL A 1 -3.08 5.47 43.08
CA VAL A 1 -3.73 4.41 43.88
C VAL A 1 -5.00 3.99 43.17
N MET A 2 -5.25 2.69 43.09
CA MET A 2 -6.51 2.10 42.59
C MET A 2 -7.01 1.13 43.66
N LEU A 3 -8.32 1.05 43.83
CA LEU A 3 -8.95 0.10 44.74
C LEU A 3 -9.56 -1.05 43.95
N VAL A 4 -9.33 -2.29 44.41
CA VAL A 4 -9.99 -3.48 43.89
C VAL A 4 -10.81 -4.06 45.03
N MET A 5 -12.12 -4.16 44.80
CA MET A 5 -13.06 -4.67 45.79
C MET A 5 -13.88 -5.81 45.20
N MET A 6 -13.51 -7.02 45.53
CA MET A 6 -14.28 -8.22 45.19
C MET A 6 -15.28 -8.48 46.34
N SER A 7 -16.49 -7.96 46.19
CA SER A 7 -17.57 -8.15 47.16
C SER A 7 -18.82 -8.64 46.45
N GLN A 8 -19.59 -9.50 47.14
CA GLN A 8 -20.91 -9.92 46.68
C GLN A 8 -21.98 -8.86 46.91
N ASP A 9 -21.77 -7.95 47.85
CA ASP A 9 -22.66 -6.82 48.15
C ASP A 9 -22.27 -5.59 47.39
N ASP A 10 -23.24 -4.72 47.12
CA ASP A 10 -23.05 -3.47 46.42
C ASP A 10 -22.41 -2.38 47.30
N VAL A 11 -21.21 -2.69 47.81
CA VAL A 11 -20.45 -1.81 48.71
C VAL A 11 -19.91 -0.59 47.98
N ILE A 12 -19.70 -0.68 46.64
CA ILE A 12 -19.12 0.38 45.83
C ILE A 12 -19.98 1.65 45.84
N PRO A 13 -21.31 1.62 45.65
CA PRO A 13 -22.15 2.81 45.77
C PRO A 13 -22.04 3.46 47.15
N ARG A 14 -22.10 2.68 48.23
CA ARG A 14 -21.98 3.21 49.60
C ARG A 14 -20.66 3.93 49.83
N LEU A 15 -19.54 3.37 49.34
CA LEU A 15 -18.24 4.01 49.46
C LEU A 15 -18.17 5.33 48.68
N LYS A 16 -18.81 5.42 47.55
CA LYS A 16 -18.88 6.67 46.74
C LYS A 16 -19.73 7.73 47.45
N GLU A 17 -20.78 7.35 48.08
CA GLU A 17 -21.62 8.23 48.87
C GLU A 17 -20.88 8.79 50.11
N MET A 18 -20.13 7.90 50.82
CA MET A 18 -19.39 8.28 52.03
C MET A 18 -18.14 9.14 51.70
N ASN A 19 -17.53 8.99 50.57
CA ASN A 19 -16.39 9.75 50.17
C ASN A 19 -16.45 10.11 48.67
N PRO A 20 -16.95 11.28 48.29
CA PRO A 20 -17.05 11.71 46.90
C PRO A 20 -15.71 11.78 46.20
N VAL A 21 -14.60 11.99 46.90
CA VAL A 21 -13.25 12.02 46.41
C VAL A 21 -12.56 10.69 46.71
N HIS A 22 -12.75 9.70 45.88
CA HIS A 22 -12.17 8.37 46.07
C HIS A 22 -11.29 7.98 44.87
N PRO A 23 -10.26 7.12 45.05
CA PRO A 23 -9.53 6.56 43.94
C PRO A 23 -10.45 5.67 43.08
N PRO A 24 -10.11 5.44 41.80
CA PRO A 24 -10.86 4.55 40.93
C PRO A 24 -11.05 3.17 41.59
N ILE A 25 -12.27 2.67 41.59
CA ILE A 25 -12.66 1.40 42.21
C ILE A 25 -13.06 0.40 41.14
N TYR A 26 -12.43 -0.76 41.16
CA TYR A 26 -12.69 -1.85 40.21
C TYR A 26 -13.19 -3.08 40.96
N ARG A 27 -14.19 -3.81 40.40
CA ARG A 27 -14.67 -5.06 40.95
C ARG A 27 -13.66 -6.19 40.81
N PHE A 28 -12.91 -6.22 39.70
CA PHE A 28 -11.97 -7.29 39.38
C PHE A 28 -10.56 -6.72 39.15
N PRO A 29 -9.53 -7.42 39.63
CA PRO A 29 -8.13 -6.99 39.50
C PRO A 29 -7.70 -6.87 38.04
N GLU A 30 -8.25 -7.69 37.14
CA GLU A 30 -7.94 -7.65 35.71
C GLU A 30 -8.34 -6.31 35.09
N ASN A 31 -9.47 -5.75 35.49
CA ASN A 31 -9.92 -4.45 34.99
C ASN A 31 -9.03 -3.31 35.47
N ALA A 32 -8.59 -3.38 36.74
CA ALA A 32 -7.63 -2.42 37.30
C ALA A 32 -6.26 -2.53 36.57
N ALA A 33 -5.76 -3.74 36.38
CA ALA A 33 -4.52 -4.00 35.67
C ALA A 33 -4.58 -3.48 34.22
N ARG A 34 -5.68 -3.70 33.53
CA ARG A 34 -5.91 -3.18 32.16
C ARG A 34 -5.91 -1.66 32.13
N ALA A 35 -6.56 -1.01 33.11
CA ALA A 35 -6.56 0.44 33.21
C ALA A 35 -5.14 0.99 33.46
N ILE A 36 -4.39 0.40 34.39
CA ILE A 36 -2.99 0.78 34.66
C ILE A 36 -2.13 0.57 33.41
N SER A 37 -2.28 -0.55 32.72
CA SER A 37 -1.53 -0.81 31.48
C SER A 37 -1.76 0.27 30.43
N ARG A 38 -3.02 0.69 30.24
CA ARG A 38 -3.34 1.79 29.30
C ARG A 38 -2.75 3.14 29.74
N MET A 39 -2.79 3.43 31.04
CA MET A 39 -2.18 4.67 31.57
C MET A 39 -0.65 4.66 31.38
N LEU A 40 0.00 3.53 31.64
CA LEU A 40 1.44 3.38 31.41
C LEU A 40 1.80 3.46 29.93
N SER A 41 0.98 2.88 29.04
CA SER A 41 1.18 3.03 27.60
C SER A 41 1.06 4.49 27.17
N TYR A 42 0.06 5.22 27.67
CA TYR A 42 -0.09 6.65 27.40
C TYR A 42 1.09 7.46 27.93
N LYS A 43 1.55 7.16 29.17
CA LYS A 43 2.74 7.81 29.75
C LYS A 43 3.97 7.58 28.89
N LYS A 44 4.26 6.34 28.49
CA LYS A 44 5.36 5.99 27.60
C LYS A 44 5.28 6.73 26.27
N TRP A 45 4.09 6.79 25.67
CA TRP A 45 3.86 7.55 24.43
C TRP A 45 4.13 9.05 24.64
N LYS A 46 3.67 9.64 25.75
CA LYS A 46 3.89 11.06 26.04
C LYS A 46 5.36 11.39 26.33
N GLU A 47 6.10 10.46 26.92
CA GLU A 47 7.53 10.61 27.24
C GLU A 47 8.42 10.17 26.06
N HIS A 48 7.84 9.63 24.98
CA HIS A 48 8.61 9.29 23.79
C HIS A 48 9.16 10.57 23.16
N PRO A 49 10.46 10.62 22.83
CA PRO A 49 11.06 11.79 22.21
C PRO A 49 10.37 12.08 20.87
N GLU A 50 10.19 13.36 20.59
CA GLU A 50 9.71 13.77 19.26
C GLU A 50 10.74 13.33 18.22
N GLY A 51 10.29 12.55 17.23
CA GLY A 51 11.15 12.10 16.16
C GLY A 51 11.53 13.25 15.21
N GLN A 52 12.53 13.01 14.40
CA GLN A 52 12.98 13.96 13.38
C GLN A 52 12.37 13.65 12.03
N TYR A 53 12.02 14.69 11.29
CA TYR A 53 11.59 14.56 9.90
C TYR A 53 12.82 14.52 9.01
N ILE A 54 13.01 13.40 8.33
CA ILE A 54 14.12 13.23 7.40
C ILE A 54 13.72 13.86 6.06
N GLU A 55 14.51 14.85 5.61
CA GLU A 55 14.39 15.36 4.25
C GLU A 55 15.25 14.53 3.32
N PHE A 56 14.63 14.00 2.28
CA PHE A 56 15.33 13.29 1.21
C PHE A 56 15.63 14.24 0.05
N ASP A 57 16.81 14.08 -0.53
CA ASP A 57 17.12 14.78 -1.78
C ASP A 57 16.27 14.20 -2.91
N ALA A 58 15.44 15.04 -3.49
CA ALA A 58 14.50 14.67 -4.52
C ALA A 58 14.34 15.79 -5.54
N ASP A 59 14.23 15.44 -6.82
CA ASP A 59 13.92 16.41 -7.87
C ASP A 59 12.44 16.85 -7.79
N LYS A 60 12.18 17.72 -6.81
CA LYS A 60 10.85 18.30 -6.56
C LYS A 60 10.32 19.08 -7.77
N GLN A 61 11.20 19.57 -8.66
CA GLN A 61 10.78 20.32 -9.86
C GLN A 61 10.25 19.38 -10.94
N ALA A 62 10.95 18.27 -11.20
CA ALA A 62 10.47 17.24 -12.12
C ALA A 62 9.11 16.70 -11.68
N VAL A 63 8.95 16.41 -10.37
CA VAL A 63 7.66 15.96 -9.82
C VAL A 63 6.54 16.98 -10.01
N LYS A 64 6.80 18.28 -9.73
CA LYS A 64 5.80 19.33 -9.95
C LYS A 64 5.39 19.43 -11.42
N LYS A 65 6.33 19.28 -12.34
CA LYS A 65 6.07 19.29 -13.79
C LYS A 65 5.16 18.12 -14.20
N ILE A 66 5.40 16.92 -13.67
CA ILE A 66 4.55 15.75 -13.93
C ILE A 66 3.15 15.97 -13.37
N ILE A 67 3.04 16.34 -12.08
CA ILE A 67 1.74 16.54 -11.40
C ILE A 67 0.93 17.64 -12.11
N SER A 68 1.56 18.67 -12.64
CA SER A 68 0.86 19.76 -13.32
C SER A 68 0.03 19.31 -14.53
N LYS A 69 0.43 18.21 -15.21
CA LYS A 69 -0.34 17.61 -16.33
C LYS A 69 -1.73 17.12 -15.91
N TYR A 70 -1.89 16.78 -14.61
CA TYR A 70 -3.08 16.17 -14.03
C TYR A 70 -3.89 17.13 -13.17
N ARG A 71 -3.35 18.33 -12.91
CA ARG A 71 -3.99 19.31 -12.02
C ARG A 71 -5.35 19.74 -12.59
N GLY A 72 -6.36 19.73 -11.72
CA GLY A 72 -7.74 20.09 -12.08
C GLY A 72 -8.54 18.96 -12.77
N LYS A 73 -7.93 17.82 -13.06
CA LYS A 73 -8.62 16.66 -13.61
C LYS A 73 -9.07 15.75 -12.45
N LYS A 74 -10.37 15.45 -12.36
CA LYS A 74 -10.90 14.52 -11.35
C LYS A 74 -10.96 13.09 -11.90
N GLY A 75 -10.64 12.10 -11.05
CA GLY A 75 -10.75 10.68 -11.41
C GLY A 75 -9.78 10.20 -12.51
N VAL A 76 -8.64 10.87 -12.66
CA VAL A 76 -7.62 10.52 -13.67
C VAL A 76 -6.43 9.85 -12.97
N TYR A 77 -6.05 8.69 -13.48
CA TYR A 77 -4.84 7.99 -13.04
C TYR A 77 -3.62 8.50 -13.81
N PHE A 78 -2.47 8.53 -13.16
CA PHE A 78 -1.20 8.76 -13.84
C PHE A 78 -0.91 7.58 -14.76
N ASN A 79 -0.34 7.87 -15.93
CA ASN A 79 0.18 6.81 -16.78
C ASN A 79 1.46 6.20 -16.18
N SER A 80 1.84 5.01 -16.63
CA SER A 80 2.98 4.28 -16.08
C SER A 80 4.32 5.02 -16.19
N GLU A 81 4.50 5.83 -17.22
CA GLU A 81 5.72 6.62 -17.45
C GLU A 81 5.82 7.77 -16.44
N ASP A 82 4.71 8.49 -16.22
CA ASP A 82 4.66 9.58 -15.24
C ASP A 82 4.79 9.05 -13.80
N VAL A 83 4.19 7.88 -13.48
CA VAL A 83 4.42 7.20 -12.18
C VAL A 83 5.90 6.88 -12.02
N SER A 84 6.52 6.25 -13.00
CA SER A 84 7.95 5.93 -12.98
C SER A 84 8.81 7.18 -12.84
N GLY A 85 8.45 8.26 -13.54
CA GLY A 85 9.14 9.54 -13.43
C GLY A 85 9.10 10.13 -12.03
N VAL A 86 7.95 10.09 -11.36
CA VAL A 86 7.80 10.54 -9.97
C VAL A 86 8.64 9.69 -9.03
N LEU A 87 8.56 8.36 -9.12
CA LEU A 87 9.30 7.46 -8.24
C LEU A 87 10.82 7.63 -8.39
N ARG A 88 11.32 7.75 -9.63
CA ARG A 88 12.75 8.03 -9.89
C ARG A 88 13.19 9.37 -9.35
N ALA A 89 12.37 10.42 -9.48
CA ALA A 89 12.67 11.74 -8.96
C ALA A 89 12.83 11.76 -7.42
N TYR A 90 12.22 10.78 -6.74
CA TYR A 90 12.40 10.52 -5.30
C TYR A 90 13.50 9.48 -4.99
N GLY A 91 14.27 9.05 -5.99
CA GLY A 91 15.36 8.07 -5.79
C GLY A 91 14.89 6.65 -5.46
N LEU A 92 13.60 6.34 -5.65
CA LEU A 92 13.09 5.00 -5.40
C LEU A 92 13.56 4.04 -6.49
N PRO A 93 14.07 2.85 -6.12
CA PRO A 93 14.46 1.83 -7.08
C PRO A 93 13.22 1.28 -7.76
N ILE A 94 13.13 1.47 -9.08
CA ILE A 94 12.02 0.96 -9.88
C ILE A 94 12.54 0.00 -10.95
N ILE A 95 11.72 -0.99 -11.25
CA ILE A 95 11.98 -1.92 -12.35
C ILE A 95 11.82 -1.19 -13.68
N ASN A 96 12.82 -1.30 -14.54
CA ASN A 96 12.72 -0.76 -15.89
C ASN A 96 11.70 -1.55 -16.69
N SER A 97 10.81 -0.83 -17.35
CA SER A 97 9.78 -1.41 -18.22
C SER A 97 10.11 -1.10 -19.68
N VAL A 98 9.94 -2.10 -20.53
CA VAL A 98 9.95 -1.97 -21.99
C VAL A 98 8.51 -2.07 -22.47
N PHE A 99 8.16 -1.28 -23.49
CA PHE A 99 6.81 -1.28 -24.04
C PHE A 99 6.84 -1.72 -25.50
N ALA A 100 5.81 -2.47 -25.91
CA ALA A 100 5.53 -2.83 -27.30
C ALA A 100 4.08 -2.46 -27.61
N GLN A 101 3.85 -1.72 -28.68
CA GLN A 101 2.51 -1.25 -29.06
C GLN A 101 1.61 -2.40 -29.55
N ASN A 102 2.22 -3.44 -30.09
CA ASN A 102 1.55 -4.60 -30.65
C ASN A 102 2.48 -5.83 -30.64
N THR A 103 1.98 -6.96 -31.10
CA THR A 103 2.74 -8.22 -31.20
C THR A 103 3.91 -8.14 -32.17
N PHE A 104 3.81 -7.33 -33.22
CA PHE A 104 4.91 -7.13 -34.17
C PHE A 104 6.11 -6.45 -33.52
N GLU A 105 5.90 -5.38 -32.79
CA GLU A 105 6.96 -4.73 -31.99
C GLU A 105 7.50 -5.68 -30.91
N LEU A 106 6.63 -6.49 -30.29
CA LEU A 106 7.04 -7.48 -29.29
C LEU A 106 8.03 -8.48 -29.89
N ILE A 107 7.78 -8.98 -31.11
CA ILE A 107 8.72 -9.85 -31.86
C ILE A 107 10.06 -9.16 -32.06
N GLN A 108 10.08 -7.89 -32.50
CA GLN A 108 11.32 -7.18 -32.79
C GLN A 108 12.21 -6.94 -31.57
N ILE A 109 11.63 -6.89 -30.39
CA ILE A 109 12.37 -6.64 -29.14
C ILE A 109 12.65 -7.93 -28.35
N SER A 110 11.94 -9.02 -28.63
CA SER A 110 11.99 -10.25 -27.85
C SER A 110 13.40 -10.83 -27.69
N ASP A 111 14.22 -10.79 -28.73
CA ASP A 111 15.60 -11.31 -28.71
C ASP A 111 16.59 -10.39 -27.94
N LYS A 112 16.19 -9.14 -27.64
CA LYS A 112 17.01 -8.17 -26.93
C LYS A 112 16.69 -8.11 -25.43
N ILE A 113 15.68 -8.85 -25.01
CA ILE A 113 15.20 -8.87 -23.62
C ILE A 113 16.04 -9.86 -22.79
N LYS A 114 16.36 -9.47 -21.57
CA LYS A 114 16.96 -10.38 -20.58
C LYS A 114 15.85 -11.11 -19.83
N TYR A 115 15.77 -12.40 -20.06
CA TYR A 115 14.81 -13.30 -19.37
C TYR A 115 15.32 -13.74 -17.98
N PRO A 116 14.46 -14.17 -17.04
CA PRO A 116 13.00 -14.26 -17.17
C PRO A 116 12.29 -12.90 -17.01
N VAL A 117 11.10 -12.81 -17.61
CA VAL A 117 10.30 -11.57 -17.63
C VAL A 117 8.83 -11.80 -17.26
N VAL A 118 8.15 -10.69 -17.01
CA VAL A 118 6.69 -10.59 -16.87
C VAL A 118 6.14 -9.80 -18.05
N LEU A 119 5.07 -10.28 -18.67
CA LEU A 119 4.31 -9.58 -19.70
C LEU A 119 2.99 -9.11 -19.12
N LYS A 120 2.66 -7.84 -19.34
CA LYS A 120 1.42 -7.23 -18.81
C LYS A 120 0.69 -6.48 -19.92
N ALA A 121 -0.62 -6.68 -20.02
CA ALA A 121 -1.49 -5.80 -20.80
C ALA A 121 -1.55 -4.40 -20.17
N VAL A 122 -1.54 -3.37 -21.00
CA VAL A 122 -1.65 -1.97 -20.59
C VAL A 122 -2.72 -1.26 -21.42
N GLY A 123 -3.60 -0.56 -20.74
CA GLY A 123 -4.63 0.27 -21.33
C GLY A 123 -5.28 1.15 -20.27
N LYS A 124 -5.74 2.35 -20.64
CA LYS A 124 -6.28 3.36 -19.68
C LYS A 124 -7.48 2.85 -18.89
N LYS A 125 -8.28 1.97 -19.47
CA LYS A 125 -9.48 1.39 -18.84
C LYS A 125 -9.27 -0.04 -18.35
N LEU A 126 -8.06 -0.59 -18.47
CA LEU A 126 -7.73 -1.95 -18.08
C LEU A 126 -7.19 -1.97 -16.64
N ILE A 127 -8.09 -1.78 -15.66
CA ILE A 127 -7.74 -1.60 -14.25
C ILE A 127 -7.48 -2.96 -13.56
N HIS A 128 -8.37 -3.93 -13.75
CA HIS A 128 -8.29 -5.28 -13.13
C HIS A 128 -7.68 -6.31 -14.08
N LYS A 129 -6.52 -5.99 -14.66
CA LYS A 129 -5.87 -6.82 -15.69
C LYS A 129 -5.49 -8.23 -15.21
N SER A 130 -5.13 -8.40 -13.93
CA SER A 130 -4.79 -9.71 -13.37
C SER A 130 -6.00 -10.63 -13.35
N ASP A 131 -7.18 -10.13 -12.95
CA ASP A 131 -8.43 -10.90 -12.87
C ASP A 131 -8.91 -11.33 -14.26
N MET A 132 -8.55 -10.57 -15.29
CA MET A 132 -8.88 -10.85 -16.69
C MET A 132 -7.78 -11.65 -17.42
N GLY A 133 -6.78 -12.19 -16.71
CA GLY A 133 -5.67 -12.89 -17.31
C GLY A 133 -4.77 -12.01 -18.20
N GLY A 134 -4.69 -10.72 -17.91
CA GLY A 134 -3.86 -9.76 -18.63
C GLY A 134 -2.42 -9.67 -18.12
N VAL A 135 -1.95 -10.65 -17.33
CA VAL A 135 -0.60 -10.72 -16.77
C VAL A 135 -0.09 -12.15 -16.89
N GLU A 136 1.08 -12.31 -17.51
CA GLU A 136 1.83 -13.57 -17.61
C GLU A 136 3.19 -13.38 -16.93
N VAL A 137 3.59 -14.31 -16.10
CA VAL A 137 4.81 -14.25 -15.28
C VAL A 137 5.76 -15.38 -15.62
N ASP A 138 7.03 -15.24 -15.21
CA ASP A 138 8.06 -16.26 -15.31
C ASP A 138 8.28 -16.76 -16.74
N ILE A 139 8.38 -15.85 -17.69
CA ILE A 139 8.60 -16.10 -19.12
C ILE A 139 10.10 -16.19 -19.36
N HIS A 140 10.59 -17.30 -19.93
CA HIS A 140 12.01 -17.60 -20.03
C HIS A 140 12.66 -17.39 -21.41
N ASN A 141 11.87 -17.21 -22.45
CA ASN A 141 12.38 -17.05 -23.84
C ASN A 141 11.38 -16.32 -24.74
N SER A 142 11.84 -15.99 -25.97
CA SER A 142 11.03 -15.27 -26.94
C SER A 142 9.79 -16.03 -27.39
N ASP A 143 9.88 -17.37 -27.57
CA ASP A 143 8.73 -18.17 -27.99
C ASP A 143 7.64 -18.19 -26.90
N GLU A 144 8.04 -18.30 -25.63
CA GLU A 144 7.12 -18.19 -24.50
C GLU A 144 6.50 -16.79 -24.42
N LEU A 145 7.29 -15.74 -24.67
CA LEU A 145 6.80 -14.37 -24.67
C LEU A 145 5.68 -14.15 -25.68
N LEU A 146 5.86 -14.68 -26.89
CA LEU A 146 4.85 -14.53 -27.95
C LEU A 146 3.60 -15.37 -27.63
N ARG A 147 3.75 -16.61 -27.18
CA ARG A 147 2.61 -17.41 -26.70
C ARG A 147 1.88 -16.77 -25.53
N SER A 148 2.59 -16.10 -24.65
CA SER A 148 2.00 -15.35 -23.53
C SER A 148 1.21 -14.14 -24.02
N ALA A 149 1.67 -13.44 -25.04
CA ALA A 149 0.92 -12.36 -25.66
C ALA A 149 -0.39 -12.85 -26.28
N ASP A 150 -0.36 -13.96 -27.00
CA ASP A 150 -1.56 -14.59 -27.57
C ASP A 150 -2.56 -15.00 -26.48
N ARG A 151 -2.07 -15.61 -25.39
CA ARG A 151 -2.94 -15.94 -24.23
C ARG A 151 -3.58 -14.71 -23.61
N ILE A 152 -2.82 -13.64 -23.43
CA ILE A 152 -3.36 -12.38 -22.90
C ILE A 152 -4.46 -11.83 -23.81
N ILE A 153 -4.24 -11.79 -25.12
CA ILE A 153 -5.24 -11.32 -26.09
C ILE A 153 -6.51 -12.18 -26.02
N GLU A 154 -6.37 -13.51 -26.00
CA GLU A 154 -7.50 -14.42 -25.91
C GLU A 154 -8.29 -14.27 -24.60
N ASN A 155 -7.58 -14.14 -23.47
CA ASN A 155 -8.17 -13.87 -22.16
C ASN A 155 -8.96 -12.57 -22.18
N LEU A 156 -8.38 -11.49 -22.69
CA LEU A 156 -9.08 -10.21 -22.82
C LEU A 156 -10.28 -10.30 -23.75
N ARG A 157 -10.19 -11.06 -24.85
CA ARG A 157 -11.30 -11.30 -25.77
C ARG A 157 -12.45 -12.03 -25.10
N SER A 158 -12.18 -13.05 -24.32
CA SER A 158 -13.19 -13.80 -23.56
C SER A 158 -13.92 -12.92 -22.54
N HIS A 159 -13.25 -11.91 -22.01
CA HIS A 159 -13.81 -10.90 -21.11
C HIS A 159 -14.40 -9.68 -21.85
N ARG A 160 -14.46 -9.69 -23.19
CA ARG A 160 -14.89 -8.56 -24.04
C ARG A 160 -14.10 -7.26 -23.77
N ALA A 161 -12.82 -7.40 -23.42
CA ALA A 161 -11.93 -6.33 -23.03
C ALA A 161 -10.73 -6.13 -24.00
N GLU A 162 -10.67 -6.88 -25.12
CA GLU A 162 -9.58 -6.81 -26.10
C GLU A 162 -9.35 -5.39 -26.61
N GLN A 163 -10.42 -4.64 -26.88
CA GLN A 163 -10.37 -3.26 -27.34
C GLN A 163 -9.79 -2.26 -26.32
N LEU A 164 -9.59 -2.70 -25.08
CA LEU A 164 -8.96 -1.90 -24.03
C LEU A 164 -7.45 -2.06 -23.97
N LEU A 165 -6.89 -3.05 -24.71
CA LEU A 165 -5.46 -3.25 -24.84
C LEU A 165 -4.86 -2.16 -25.73
N GLU A 166 -4.02 -1.31 -25.15
CA GLU A 166 -3.31 -0.26 -25.88
C GLU A 166 -1.88 -0.67 -26.23
N LYS A 167 -1.21 -1.39 -25.34
CA LYS A 167 0.16 -1.87 -25.49
C LYS A 167 0.49 -3.00 -24.51
N PHE A 168 1.62 -3.63 -24.73
CA PHE A 168 2.24 -4.56 -23.78
C PHE A 168 3.33 -3.87 -22.97
N MET A 169 3.51 -4.28 -21.73
CA MET A 169 4.61 -3.88 -20.87
C MET A 169 5.38 -5.12 -20.44
N ILE A 170 6.67 -5.10 -20.67
CA ILE A 170 7.61 -6.15 -20.32
C ILE A 170 8.48 -5.64 -19.17
N GLN A 171 8.61 -6.44 -18.14
CA GLN A 171 9.44 -6.15 -16.96
C GLN A 171 10.27 -7.37 -16.59
N PRO A 172 11.48 -7.20 -16.03
CA PRO A 172 12.20 -8.31 -15.40
C PRO A 172 11.31 -9.03 -14.38
N TYR A 173 11.35 -10.35 -14.39
CA TYR A 173 10.70 -11.15 -13.35
C TYR A 173 11.60 -11.14 -12.11
N VAL A 174 11.04 -10.68 -11.00
CA VAL A 174 11.71 -10.69 -9.68
C VAL A 174 11.08 -11.80 -8.86
N SER A 175 11.87 -12.81 -8.55
CA SER A 175 11.46 -13.93 -7.71
C SER A 175 11.96 -13.73 -6.28
N GLY A 176 11.21 -14.22 -5.32
CA GLY A 176 11.53 -14.12 -3.90
C GLY A 176 11.24 -12.73 -3.32
N GLY A 177 11.62 -12.56 -2.05
CA GLY A 177 11.32 -11.32 -1.32
C GLY A 177 9.96 -11.33 -0.63
N VAL A 178 9.66 -10.25 0.05
CA VAL A 178 8.37 -10.03 0.71
C VAL A 178 7.65 -8.91 -0.01
N GLU A 179 6.47 -9.19 -0.52
CA GLU A 179 5.62 -8.17 -1.12
C GLU A 179 5.07 -7.25 -0.02
N THR A 180 5.20 -5.96 -0.23
CA THR A 180 4.64 -4.94 0.66
C THR A 180 3.78 -3.97 -0.12
N ILE A 181 2.79 -3.40 0.54
CA ILE A 181 1.97 -2.33 0.00
C ILE A 181 2.27 -1.03 0.73
N LEU A 182 2.47 0.03 -0.05
CA LEU A 182 2.58 1.39 0.45
C LEU A 182 1.53 2.24 -0.27
N GLY A 183 0.70 2.94 0.50
CA GLY A 183 -0.36 3.78 -0.05
C GLY A 183 -0.52 5.07 0.71
N ILE A 184 -1.18 6.04 0.10
CA ILE A 184 -1.59 7.28 0.76
C ILE A 184 -3.09 7.41 0.60
N THR A 185 -3.77 7.70 1.71
CA THR A 185 -5.19 8.04 1.73
C THR A 185 -5.39 9.38 2.42
N LYS A 186 -6.52 9.99 2.16
CA LYS A 186 -6.91 11.25 2.82
C LYS A 186 -8.14 11.01 3.66
N ASP A 187 -8.02 11.26 4.96
CA ASP A 187 -9.14 11.32 5.88
C ASP A 187 -9.64 12.77 5.99
N GLU A 188 -10.94 12.98 6.10
CA GLU A 188 -11.54 14.31 6.14
C GLU A 188 -11.16 15.09 7.42
N LYS A 189 -10.93 14.38 8.53
CA LYS A 189 -10.61 14.98 9.84
C LYS A 189 -9.12 14.94 10.16
N ALA A 190 -8.48 13.80 9.90
CA ALA A 190 -7.08 13.57 10.23
C ALA A 190 -6.10 14.06 9.15
N GLY A 191 -6.57 14.33 7.92
CA GLY A 191 -5.71 14.74 6.81
C GLY A 191 -5.12 13.56 6.04
N SER A 192 -3.90 13.73 5.52
CA SER A 192 -3.24 12.66 4.76
C SER A 192 -2.62 11.63 5.68
N MET A 193 -2.83 10.36 5.35
CA MET A 193 -2.26 9.22 6.06
C MET A 193 -1.51 8.32 5.08
N ILE A 194 -0.36 7.83 5.51
CA ILE A 194 0.37 6.78 4.82
C ILE A 194 -0.04 5.43 5.40
N MET A 195 -0.25 4.47 4.52
CA MET A 195 -0.54 3.08 4.85
C MET A 195 0.65 2.21 4.43
N PHE A 196 1.06 1.31 5.30
CA PHE A 196 2.07 0.30 5.01
C PHE A 196 1.61 -1.06 5.55
N GLY A 197 1.84 -2.12 4.78
CA GLY A 197 1.50 -3.48 5.19
C GLY A 197 2.05 -4.54 4.25
N LEU A 198 1.69 -5.79 4.51
CA LEU A 198 2.00 -6.90 3.62
C LEU A 198 1.20 -6.75 2.31
N GLY A 199 1.85 -7.06 1.19
CA GLY A 199 1.27 -7.04 -0.14
C GLY A 199 0.69 -8.39 -0.59
N GLY A 200 0.37 -8.49 -1.88
CA GLY A 200 -0.18 -9.69 -2.48
C GLY A 200 -1.53 -10.09 -1.90
N ILE A 201 -1.83 -11.38 -1.93
CA ILE A 201 -3.09 -11.96 -1.42
C ILE A 201 -3.26 -11.76 0.10
N PHE A 202 -2.19 -11.48 0.82
CA PHE A 202 -2.22 -11.32 2.28
C PHE A 202 -2.95 -10.05 2.72
N VAL A 203 -2.97 -8.98 1.90
CA VAL A 203 -3.71 -7.74 2.21
C VAL A 203 -5.20 -8.01 2.36
N GLU A 204 -5.75 -8.84 1.48
CA GLU A 204 -7.19 -9.12 1.45
C GLU A 204 -7.61 -10.03 2.61
N VAL A 205 -6.73 -10.95 3.00
CA VAL A 205 -7.04 -11.97 4.03
C VAL A 205 -6.77 -11.48 5.44
N PHE A 206 -5.59 -10.90 5.69
CA PHE A 206 -5.16 -10.56 7.05
C PHE A 206 -5.43 -9.10 7.43
N LYS A 207 -5.60 -8.19 6.45
CA LYS A 207 -5.77 -6.74 6.66
C LYS A 207 -4.70 -6.18 7.62
N ASP A 208 -3.49 -6.77 7.57
CA ASP A 208 -2.36 -6.35 8.41
C ASP A 208 -1.71 -5.11 7.80
N VAL A 209 -2.34 -3.99 8.06
CA VAL A 209 -1.89 -2.68 7.60
C VAL A 209 -1.82 -1.70 8.76
N ASN A 210 -0.78 -0.90 8.75
CA ASN A 210 -0.58 0.19 9.71
C ASN A 210 -0.76 1.53 9.02
N PHE A 211 -1.33 2.48 9.76
CA PHE A 211 -1.51 3.85 9.28
C PHE A 211 -0.73 4.81 10.17
N LYS A 212 -0.05 5.78 9.54
CA LYS A 212 0.54 6.94 10.23
C LYS A 212 0.11 8.24 9.55
N LEU A 213 -0.04 9.28 10.33
CA LEU A 213 -0.29 10.64 9.79
C LEU A 213 0.94 11.15 9.03
N VAL A 214 0.72 11.88 7.95
CA VAL A 214 1.78 12.53 7.18
C VAL A 214 1.95 13.96 7.70
N PRO A 215 3.19 14.43 7.92
CA PRO A 215 4.46 13.79 7.66
C PRO A 215 4.85 12.72 8.68
N VAL A 216 5.59 11.69 8.25
CA VAL A 216 6.10 10.63 9.12
C VAL A 216 7.50 11.00 9.60
N ASN A 217 7.74 10.82 10.90
CA ASN A 217 9.06 10.96 11.52
C ASN A 217 9.65 9.58 11.86
N ASP A 218 10.85 9.55 12.39
CA ASP A 218 11.60 8.34 12.76
C ASP A 218 11.26 7.78 14.16
N ALA A 219 10.25 8.38 14.83
CA ALA A 219 9.77 7.95 16.15
C ALA A 219 8.55 7.03 16.09
#